data_ef0a712fae1b07c044b0e20d4bcf0030
#
_entry.id   ef0a712fae1b07c044b0e20d4bcf0030
#
_cell.length_a   1.000
_cell.length_b   1.000
_cell.length_c   1.000
_cell.angle_alpha   90.00
_cell.angle_beta   90.00
_cell.angle_gamma   90.00
#
_symmetry.space_group_name_H-M   'P 1'
#
loop_
_entity.id
_entity.type
_entity.pdbx_description
1 polymer ?
#
loop_
_entity_poly.entity_id
_entity_poly.type
_entity_poly.pdbx_seq_one_letter_code
_entity_poly.pdbx_strand_id
1 'polypeptide(L)'
;LKLVTFERAGKAQVGCMLDADRILVFEEACRLLPDFAPVTHHFRNMLALIESGEVGLEAARMLAEKAPAEATVALSAVRLRAPIPRPPRFRSMSSYPAHLARAQEGRARILAAEAGDPEAAFKAAQTKFIERPPAGYYETPVYWIMDPLCVSGPDDEIVWPAYSDWIDYELELVAVIGKSGRDIPKEQAEDFIFGYTLLNDLSARDEQAKAAATSLSITAKGKDFENSYPIGPCIVTRDEIDVYNQQATLRVNGEVWASGSTANPHWTFADFIAYASRAAQLVPGEMVSSATVGNCSGLEQARKGNPGDVVELEVSGIGILRNSISINRS
;
A
#
# COMPACT_ATOMS: atom_id res chain seq x y z
N LEU A 1 6.06 3.71 16.51
CA LEU A 1 7.05 4.42 15.68
C LEU A 1 6.59 4.56 14.24
N LYS A 2 7.04 5.62 13.53
CA LYS A 2 6.95 5.77 12.07
C LYS A 2 8.33 5.48 11.46
N LEU A 3 8.52 4.25 11.00
CA LEU A 3 9.80 3.75 10.47
C LEU A 3 9.93 4.06 8.99
N VAL A 4 11.10 4.54 8.56
CA VAL A 4 11.35 4.95 7.18
C VAL A 4 12.62 4.30 6.62
N THR A 5 12.57 3.97 5.33
CA THR A 5 13.75 3.73 4.51
C THR A 5 13.96 4.96 3.64
N PHE A 6 15.15 5.51 3.63
CA PHE A 6 15.48 6.71 2.87
C PHE A 6 16.87 6.62 2.26
N GLU A 7 17.10 7.41 1.24
CA GLU A 7 18.41 7.53 0.58
C GLU A 7 19.03 8.89 0.92
N ARG A 8 20.31 8.83 1.32
CA ARG A 8 21.16 10.02 1.55
C ARG A 8 22.56 9.74 1.00
N ALA A 9 23.06 10.64 0.18
CA ALA A 9 24.37 10.49 -0.47
C ALA A 9 24.57 9.14 -1.19
N GLY A 10 23.53 8.65 -1.88
CA GLY A 10 23.55 7.38 -2.63
C GLY A 10 23.50 6.11 -1.76
N LYS A 11 23.33 6.23 -0.44
CA LYS A 11 23.21 5.09 0.48
C LYS A 11 21.79 5.00 1.05
N ALA A 12 21.16 3.83 0.94
CA ALA A 12 19.91 3.55 1.65
C ALA A 12 20.17 3.36 3.15
N GLN A 13 19.35 3.98 3.98
CA GLN A 13 19.43 3.96 5.43
C GLN A 13 18.05 3.74 6.05
N VAL A 14 18.02 3.29 7.30
CA VAL A 14 16.79 3.11 8.09
C VAL A 14 16.78 4.07 9.27
N GLY A 15 15.60 4.59 9.55
CA GLY A 15 15.39 5.48 10.67
C GLY A 15 13.93 5.55 11.07
N CYS A 16 13.60 6.47 11.95
CA CYS A 16 12.23 6.80 12.27
C CYS A 16 11.98 8.31 12.20
N MET A 17 10.76 8.69 11.84
CA MET A 17 10.29 10.07 11.98
C MET A 17 10.24 10.44 13.45
N LEU A 18 10.90 11.51 13.84
CA LEU A 18 10.78 12.14 15.18
C LEU A 18 9.59 13.09 15.23
N ASP A 19 9.34 13.77 14.13
CA ASP A 19 8.21 14.67 13.89
C ASP A 19 7.96 14.79 12.37
N ALA A 20 7.23 15.83 11.95
CA ALA A 20 6.89 16.05 10.53
C ALA A 20 8.12 16.29 9.62
N ASP A 21 9.23 16.79 10.18
CA ASP A 21 10.35 17.35 9.42
C ASP A 21 11.69 16.65 9.69
N ARG A 22 11.78 15.77 10.68
CA ARG A 22 13.04 15.19 11.15
C ARG A 22 13.00 13.68 11.22
N ILE A 23 14.11 13.08 10.80
CA ILE A 23 14.37 11.63 10.84
C ILE A 23 15.57 11.37 11.74
N LEU A 24 15.44 10.44 12.68
CA LEU A 24 16.57 9.83 13.38
C LEU A 24 17.16 8.72 12.51
N VAL A 25 18.47 8.76 12.28
CA VAL A 25 19.22 7.75 11.54
C VAL A 25 19.74 6.70 12.52
N PHE A 26 19.21 5.49 12.51
CA PHE A 26 19.50 4.50 13.55
C PHE A 26 20.97 4.07 13.60
N GLU A 27 21.61 3.81 12.44
CA GLU A 27 23.03 3.45 12.43
C GLU A 27 23.95 4.56 13.00
N GLU A 28 23.59 5.83 12.79
CA GLU A 28 24.34 6.98 13.31
C GLU A 28 24.11 7.13 14.82
N ALA A 29 22.86 6.98 15.26
CA ALA A 29 22.53 7.00 16.68
C ALA A 29 23.25 5.89 17.46
N CYS A 30 23.34 4.66 16.92
CA CYS A 30 24.10 3.57 17.53
C CYS A 30 25.60 3.90 17.64
N ARG A 31 26.19 4.62 16.68
CA ARG A 31 27.61 5.02 16.76
C ARG A 31 27.86 6.06 17.86
N LEU A 32 26.90 6.93 18.11
CA LEU A 32 26.97 7.95 19.16
C LEU A 32 26.65 7.41 20.56
N LEU A 33 25.96 6.29 20.63
CA LEU A 33 25.49 5.66 21.86
C LEU A 33 26.09 4.23 21.99
N PRO A 34 27.26 4.08 22.62
CA PRO A 34 28.00 2.79 22.64
C PRO A 34 27.21 1.60 23.16
N ASP A 35 26.24 1.81 24.05
CA ASP A 35 25.38 0.75 24.59
C ASP A 35 24.56 0.06 23.48
N PHE A 36 24.34 0.72 22.34
CA PHE A 36 23.61 0.20 21.19
C PHE A 36 24.50 -0.44 20.11
N ALA A 37 25.82 -0.42 20.29
CA ALA A 37 26.75 -1.03 19.33
C ALA A 37 26.44 -2.51 19.02
N PRO A 38 26.05 -3.37 19.99
CA PRO A 38 25.70 -4.77 19.72
C PRO A 38 24.50 -4.96 18.79
N VAL A 39 23.56 -4.01 18.74
CA VAL A 39 22.30 -4.10 17.98
C VAL A 39 22.33 -3.33 16.66
N THR A 40 23.43 -2.64 16.33
CA THR A 40 23.56 -1.84 15.10
C THR A 40 23.23 -2.63 13.83
N HIS A 41 23.56 -3.92 13.81
CA HIS A 41 23.31 -4.80 12.66
C HIS A 41 21.82 -5.00 12.34
N HIS A 42 20.92 -4.75 13.29
CA HIS A 42 19.47 -4.78 13.05
C HIS A 42 19.01 -3.61 12.16
N PHE A 43 19.77 -2.52 12.11
CA PHE A 43 19.42 -1.30 11.37
C PHE A 43 20.07 -1.19 9.98
N ARG A 44 20.69 -2.26 9.48
CA ARG A 44 21.31 -2.26 8.14
C ARG A 44 20.31 -2.06 6.99
N ASN A 45 19.06 -2.49 7.18
CA ASN A 45 17.93 -2.25 6.32
C ASN A 45 16.61 -2.57 7.07
N MET A 46 15.45 -2.19 6.51
CA MET A 46 14.16 -2.39 7.17
C MET A 46 13.83 -3.86 7.41
N LEU A 47 14.19 -4.75 6.48
CA LEU A 47 13.93 -6.19 6.65
C LEU A 47 14.71 -6.74 7.85
N ALA A 48 15.98 -6.35 8.02
CA ALA A 48 16.77 -6.75 9.18
C ALA A 48 16.19 -6.26 10.51
N LEU A 49 15.60 -5.05 10.52
CA LEU A 49 14.88 -4.54 11.69
C LEU A 49 13.63 -5.38 11.98
N ILE A 50 12.85 -5.72 10.97
CA ILE A 50 11.65 -6.56 11.13
C ILE A 50 12.04 -7.97 11.61
N GLU A 51 13.05 -8.58 10.98
CA GLU A 51 13.56 -9.92 11.36
C GLU A 51 14.11 -9.99 12.78
N SER A 52 14.60 -8.87 13.32
CA SER A 52 15.09 -8.80 14.71
C SER A 52 13.98 -8.87 15.77
N GLY A 53 12.72 -8.74 15.35
CA GLY A 53 11.54 -8.80 16.21
C GLY A 53 11.55 -7.73 17.32
N GLU A 54 11.13 -8.11 18.51
CA GLU A 54 11.02 -7.19 19.65
C GLU A 54 12.38 -6.60 20.07
N VAL A 55 13.48 -7.31 19.91
CA VAL A 55 14.82 -6.81 20.30
C VAL A 55 15.21 -5.58 19.50
N GLY A 56 15.05 -5.63 18.17
CA GLY A 56 15.36 -4.48 17.33
C GLY A 56 14.33 -3.36 17.46
N LEU A 57 13.05 -3.71 17.63
CA LEU A 57 12.00 -2.72 17.80
C LEU A 57 12.15 -1.94 19.12
N GLU A 58 12.48 -2.62 20.21
CA GLU A 58 12.73 -1.96 21.49
C GLU A 58 13.98 -1.07 21.42
N ALA A 59 15.07 -1.56 20.80
CA ALA A 59 16.23 -0.74 20.55
C ALA A 59 15.91 0.51 19.71
N ALA A 60 15.04 0.39 18.69
CA ALA A 60 14.58 1.53 17.90
C ALA A 60 13.78 2.54 18.74
N ARG A 61 12.92 2.08 19.65
CA ARG A 61 12.17 2.94 20.59
C ARG A 61 13.12 3.71 21.50
N MET A 62 14.05 3.01 22.14
CA MET A 62 15.04 3.63 23.04
C MET A 62 15.94 4.64 22.30
N LEU A 63 16.32 4.37 21.06
CA LEU A 63 17.07 5.30 20.24
C LEU A 63 16.24 6.53 19.88
N ALA A 64 14.96 6.36 19.57
CA ALA A 64 14.04 7.45 19.27
C ALA A 64 13.79 8.36 20.50
N GLU A 65 13.73 7.79 21.70
CA GLU A 65 13.62 8.54 22.95
C GLU A 65 14.88 9.40 23.24
N LYS A 66 16.06 8.84 22.97
CA LYS A 66 17.34 9.54 23.17
C LYS A 66 17.59 10.61 22.09
N ALA A 67 17.20 10.32 20.85
CA ALA A 67 17.24 11.17 19.65
C ALA A 67 18.46 12.11 19.60
N PRO A 68 19.72 11.59 19.56
CA PRO A 68 20.90 12.45 19.53
C PRO A 68 20.86 13.35 18.29
N ALA A 69 21.08 14.66 18.49
CA ALA A 69 20.92 15.69 17.47
C ALA A 69 21.82 15.42 16.24
N GLU A 70 23.04 14.93 16.47
CA GLU A 70 24.03 14.63 15.44
C GLU A 70 23.62 13.44 14.53
N ALA A 71 22.71 12.58 15.01
CA ALA A 71 22.12 11.49 14.22
C ALA A 71 20.76 11.87 13.61
N THR A 72 20.37 13.13 13.68
CA THR A 72 19.09 13.62 13.18
C THR A 72 19.29 14.39 11.87
N VAL A 73 18.46 14.10 10.87
CA VAL A 73 18.49 14.75 9.57
C VAL A 73 17.12 15.34 9.22
N ALA A 74 17.11 16.42 8.45
CA ALA A 74 15.88 16.99 7.92
C ALA A 74 15.27 16.04 6.86
N LEU A 75 13.95 15.85 6.90
CA LEU A 75 13.22 15.09 5.87
C LEU A 75 13.50 15.65 4.47
N SER A 76 13.56 16.97 4.32
CA SER A 76 13.86 17.65 3.05
C SER A 76 15.27 17.42 2.51
N ALA A 77 16.19 16.88 3.32
CA ALA A 77 17.58 16.59 2.93
C ALA A 77 17.78 15.13 2.46
N VAL A 78 16.72 14.33 2.43
CA VAL A 78 16.77 12.92 2.04
C VAL A 78 15.65 12.61 1.04
N ARG A 79 15.77 11.46 0.36
CA ARG A 79 14.70 10.92 -0.47
C ARG A 79 14.12 9.68 0.22
N LEU A 80 12.84 9.69 0.54
CA LEU A 80 12.16 8.50 1.01
C LEU A 80 12.16 7.43 -0.08
N ARG A 81 12.21 6.18 0.34
CA ARG A 81 12.12 4.99 -0.52
C ARG A 81 10.94 4.14 -0.04
N ALA A 82 10.53 3.17 -0.84
CA ALA A 82 9.64 2.14 -0.33
C ALA A 82 10.20 1.59 0.98
N PRO A 83 9.42 1.46 2.06
CA PRO A 83 9.92 0.99 3.35
C PRO A 83 10.63 -0.37 3.24
N ILE A 84 10.08 -1.29 2.41
CA ILE A 84 10.72 -2.54 2.00
C ILE A 84 10.74 -2.57 0.47
N PRO A 85 11.84 -2.17 -0.19
CA PRO A 85 11.89 -2.07 -1.66
C PRO A 85 11.73 -3.41 -2.40
N ARG A 86 12.00 -4.52 -1.72
CA ARG A 86 11.85 -5.88 -2.25
C ARG A 86 11.30 -6.77 -1.15
N PRO A 87 9.97 -6.76 -0.93
CA PRO A 87 9.35 -7.65 0.07
C PRO A 87 9.51 -9.11 -0.37
N PRO A 88 9.70 -10.06 0.56
CA PRO A 88 9.83 -11.50 0.23
C PRO A 88 8.63 -12.05 -0.53
N ARG A 89 7.45 -11.50 -0.26
CA ARG A 89 6.18 -11.82 -0.91
C ARG A 89 5.20 -10.67 -0.75
N PHE A 90 4.37 -10.47 -1.76
CA PHE A 90 3.31 -9.47 -1.69
C PHE A 90 1.99 -10.10 -2.14
N ARG A 91 0.96 -9.95 -1.31
CA ARG A 91 -0.41 -10.40 -1.59
C ARG A 91 -1.37 -9.23 -1.47
N SER A 92 -2.37 -9.18 -2.33
CA SER A 92 -3.53 -8.32 -2.16
C SER A 92 -4.77 -9.16 -1.92
N MET A 93 -5.56 -8.79 -0.94
CA MET A 93 -6.84 -9.39 -0.63
C MET A 93 -7.99 -8.48 -1.06
N SER A 94 -9.21 -8.77 -0.67
CA SER A 94 -10.38 -7.91 -0.92
C SER A 94 -11.16 -7.74 0.38
N SER A 95 -10.92 -6.62 1.07
CA SER A 95 -11.52 -6.33 2.39
C SER A 95 -12.85 -5.60 2.33
N TYR A 96 -13.03 -4.73 1.31
CA TYR A 96 -14.13 -3.77 1.28
C TYR A 96 -15.13 -4.10 0.17
N PRO A 97 -16.27 -4.76 0.47
CA PRO A 97 -17.24 -5.18 -0.54
C PRO A 97 -17.85 -4.01 -1.30
N ALA A 98 -18.01 -2.85 -0.66
CA ALA A 98 -18.57 -1.66 -1.29
C ALA A 98 -17.75 -1.16 -2.50
N HIS A 99 -16.41 -1.35 -2.48
CA HIS A 99 -15.54 -1.03 -3.61
C HIS A 99 -15.97 -1.76 -4.89
N LEU A 100 -16.22 -3.07 -4.81
CA LEU A 100 -16.56 -3.89 -5.98
C LEU A 100 -17.86 -3.45 -6.68
N ALA A 101 -18.88 -3.09 -5.87
CA ALA A 101 -20.16 -2.59 -6.40
C ALA A 101 -19.99 -1.22 -7.06
N ARG A 102 -19.33 -0.28 -6.39
CA ARG A 102 -19.09 1.08 -6.89
C ARG A 102 -18.18 1.11 -8.11
N ALA A 103 -17.14 0.25 -8.13
CA ALA A 103 -16.26 0.13 -9.28
C ALA A 103 -17.01 -0.31 -10.56
N GLN A 104 -17.98 -1.23 -10.44
CA GLN A 104 -18.85 -1.62 -11.56
C GLN A 104 -19.66 -0.43 -12.08
N GLU A 105 -20.27 0.33 -11.18
CA GLU A 105 -21.04 1.52 -11.54
C GLU A 105 -20.16 2.61 -12.16
N GLY A 106 -19.04 2.95 -11.53
CA GLY A 106 -18.12 3.98 -12.01
C GLY A 106 -17.57 3.66 -13.40
N ARG A 107 -17.20 2.38 -13.64
CA ARG A 107 -16.81 1.92 -14.97
C ARG A 107 -17.90 2.14 -16.02
N ALA A 108 -19.14 1.78 -15.68
CA ALA A 108 -20.26 1.97 -16.60
C ALA A 108 -20.51 3.43 -16.93
N ARG A 109 -20.38 4.33 -15.96
CA ARG A 109 -20.49 5.79 -16.14
C ARG A 109 -19.39 6.33 -17.06
N ILE A 110 -18.13 5.93 -16.85
CA ILE A 110 -17.01 6.36 -17.69
C ILE A 110 -17.25 5.95 -19.15
N LEU A 111 -17.61 4.68 -19.39
CA LEU A 111 -17.85 4.19 -20.75
C LEU A 111 -19.08 4.81 -21.39
N ALA A 112 -20.12 5.10 -20.61
CA ALA A 112 -21.32 5.77 -21.10
C ALA A 112 -21.05 7.24 -21.49
N ALA A 113 -20.13 7.93 -20.82
CA ALA A 113 -19.77 9.32 -21.11
C ALA A 113 -19.18 9.50 -22.52
N GLU A 114 -18.65 8.44 -23.13
CA GLU A 114 -18.12 8.42 -24.50
C GLU A 114 -19.21 8.16 -25.56
N ALA A 115 -20.46 7.87 -25.15
CA ALA A 115 -21.59 7.60 -26.06
C ALA A 115 -22.28 8.87 -26.49
N GLY A 116 -23.00 8.80 -27.62
CA GLY A 116 -23.82 9.93 -28.13
C GLY A 116 -24.97 10.34 -27.20
N ASP A 117 -25.48 9.40 -26.39
CA ASP A 117 -26.44 9.64 -25.31
C ASP A 117 -25.92 8.93 -24.04
N PRO A 118 -25.18 9.62 -23.18
CA PRO A 118 -24.57 9.04 -21.98
C PRO A 118 -25.59 8.46 -21.00
N GLU A 119 -26.75 9.10 -20.83
CA GLU A 119 -27.75 8.63 -19.86
C GLU A 119 -28.43 7.35 -20.32
N ALA A 120 -28.81 7.26 -21.59
CA ALA A 120 -29.38 6.06 -22.18
C ALA A 120 -28.34 4.91 -22.17
N ALA A 121 -27.05 5.21 -22.47
CA ALA A 121 -25.99 4.22 -22.46
C ALA A 121 -25.73 3.69 -21.04
N PHE A 122 -25.69 4.55 -20.02
CA PHE A 122 -25.55 4.14 -18.63
C PHE A 122 -26.72 3.28 -18.17
N LYS A 123 -27.96 3.69 -18.45
CA LYS A 123 -29.18 2.93 -18.13
C LYS A 123 -29.17 1.54 -18.79
N ALA A 124 -28.71 1.44 -20.01
CA ALA A 124 -28.55 0.17 -20.70
C ALA A 124 -27.46 -0.71 -20.06
N ALA A 125 -26.37 -0.10 -19.60
CA ALA A 125 -25.32 -0.81 -18.87
C ALA A 125 -25.81 -1.34 -17.52
N GLN A 126 -26.61 -0.56 -16.78
CA GLN A 126 -27.17 -0.98 -15.49
C GLN A 126 -27.98 -2.28 -15.59
N THR A 127 -28.70 -2.51 -16.70
CA THR A 127 -29.48 -3.75 -16.90
C THR A 127 -28.60 -5.01 -16.95
N LYS A 128 -27.28 -4.84 -17.15
CA LYS A 128 -26.27 -5.92 -17.22
C LYS A 128 -25.44 -6.03 -15.94
N PHE A 129 -25.74 -5.21 -14.93
CA PHE A 129 -25.01 -5.30 -13.65
C PHE A 129 -25.29 -6.65 -13.02
N ILE A 130 -24.22 -7.24 -12.52
CA ILE A 130 -24.27 -8.47 -11.73
C ILE A 130 -24.07 -8.11 -10.27
N GLU A 131 -24.54 -8.96 -9.37
CA GLU A 131 -24.32 -8.79 -7.95
C GLU A 131 -22.81 -8.73 -7.66
N ARG A 132 -22.39 -7.66 -6.99
CA ARG A 132 -21.01 -7.42 -6.58
C ARG A 132 -20.96 -6.98 -5.12
N PRO A 133 -20.14 -7.62 -4.29
CA PRO A 133 -19.42 -8.85 -4.60
C PRO A 133 -20.38 -10.06 -4.73
N PRO A 134 -19.95 -11.12 -5.44
CA PRO A 134 -20.73 -12.36 -5.54
C PRO A 134 -20.81 -13.06 -4.17
N ALA A 135 -21.80 -13.94 -3.94
CA ALA A 135 -22.04 -14.60 -2.67
C ALA A 135 -20.78 -15.31 -2.11
N GLY A 136 -20.01 -16.00 -2.93
CA GLY A 136 -18.77 -16.68 -2.50
C GLY A 136 -17.70 -15.75 -1.92
N TYR A 137 -17.78 -14.45 -2.15
CA TYR A 137 -16.91 -13.48 -1.51
C TYR A 137 -17.05 -13.48 0.02
N TYR A 138 -18.26 -13.71 0.52
CA TYR A 138 -18.55 -13.72 1.95
C TYR A 138 -18.26 -15.06 2.65
N GLU A 139 -17.89 -16.09 1.87
CA GLU A 139 -17.62 -17.44 2.38
C GLU A 139 -16.13 -17.67 2.61
N THR A 140 -15.26 -17.08 1.77
CA THR A 140 -13.82 -17.33 1.81
C THR A 140 -13.03 -16.09 1.45
N PRO A 141 -12.04 -15.68 2.25
CA PRO A 141 -11.12 -14.64 1.85
C PRO A 141 -10.30 -15.13 0.64
N VAL A 142 -10.21 -14.28 -0.38
CA VAL A 142 -9.43 -14.56 -1.59
C VAL A 142 -8.28 -13.57 -1.70
N TYR A 143 -7.22 -13.98 -2.37
CA TYR A 143 -6.09 -13.10 -2.65
C TYR A 143 -5.45 -13.43 -4.00
N TRP A 144 -4.70 -12.47 -4.51
CA TRP A 144 -3.77 -12.65 -5.62
C TRP A 144 -2.36 -12.27 -5.21
N ILE A 145 -1.38 -12.81 -5.93
CA ILE A 145 0.03 -12.46 -5.74
C ILE A 145 0.32 -11.22 -6.57
N MET A 146 0.95 -10.24 -5.93
CA MET A 146 1.51 -9.05 -6.55
C MET A 146 3.01 -9.27 -6.76
N ASP A 147 3.56 -8.77 -7.87
CA ASP A 147 4.98 -8.92 -8.16
C ASP A 147 5.80 -7.95 -7.27
N PRO A 148 6.66 -8.47 -6.36
CA PRO A 148 7.54 -7.61 -5.57
C PRO A 148 8.52 -6.76 -6.38
N LEU A 149 8.76 -7.12 -7.65
CA LEU A 149 9.64 -6.36 -8.54
C LEU A 149 9.00 -5.06 -9.06
N CYS A 150 7.67 -4.96 -8.98
CA CYS A 150 6.93 -3.76 -9.39
C CYS A 150 6.78 -2.72 -8.26
N VAL A 151 7.39 -2.96 -7.08
CA VAL A 151 7.35 -2.04 -5.94
C VAL A 151 8.18 -0.80 -6.23
N SER A 152 7.60 0.38 -5.94
CA SER A 152 8.24 1.70 -5.94
C SER A 152 7.98 2.45 -4.63
N GLY A 153 8.62 3.58 -4.42
CA GLY A 153 8.54 4.36 -3.19
C GLY A 153 7.85 5.71 -3.36
N PRO A 154 7.78 6.48 -2.26
CA PRO A 154 7.32 7.86 -2.31
C PRO A 154 8.14 8.68 -3.30
N ASP A 155 7.48 9.58 -4.02
CA ASP A 155 8.04 10.48 -5.02
C ASP A 155 8.79 9.79 -6.19
N ASP A 156 8.73 8.45 -6.30
CA ASP A 156 9.16 7.76 -7.51
C ASP A 156 8.21 8.12 -8.65
N GLU A 157 8.78 8.37 -9.83
CA GLU A 157 8.02 8.62 -11.05
C GLU A 157 7.43 7.32 -11.59
N ILE A 158 6.13 7.32 -11.89
CA ILE A 158 5.44 6.18 -12.47
C ILE A 158 5.25 6.44 -13.96
N VAL A 159 5.92 5.64 -14.78
CA VAL A 159 5.79 5.74 -16.22
C VAL A 159 4.50 5.03 -16.67
N TRP A 160 3.58 5.79 -17.28
CA TRP A 160 2.34 5.27 -17.84
C TRP A 160 2.66 4.20 -18.90
N PRO A 161 2.13 2.97 -18.77
CA PRO A 161 2.42 1.92 -19.76
C PRO A 161 1.79 2.25 -21.12
N ALA A 162 2.61 2.21 -22.17
CA ALA A 162 2.21 2.61 -23.52
C ALA A 162 1.06 1.77 -24.14
N TYR A 163 0.73 0.63 -23.54
CA TYR A 163 -0.35 -0.24 -23.98
C TYR A 163 -1.71 0.08 -23.35
N SER A 164 -1.79 1.06 -22.44
CA SER A 164 -3.02 1.41 -21.74
C SER A 164 -3.37 2.88 -21.87
N ASP A 165 -4.64 3.14 -22.13
CA ASP A 165 -5.24 4.48 -22.14
C ASP A 165 -6.07 4.78 -20.89
N TRP A 166 -6.03 3.89 -19.89
CA TRP A 166 -6.86 4.04 -18.70
C TRP A 166 -6.14 3.59 -17.43
N ILE A 167 -5.39 4.49 -16.81
CA ILE A 167 -4.81 4.29 -15.47
C ILE A 167 -5.79 4.79 -14.40
N ASP A 168 -5.89 4.03 -13.31
CA ASP A 168 -6.65 4.36 -12.12
C ASP A 168 -5.79 4.27 -10.88
N TYR A 169 -6.18 5.00 -9.85
CA TYR A 169 -5.52 5.14 -8.54
C TYR A 169 -6.37 4.45 -7.48
N GLU A 170 -5.75 3.61 -6.66
CA GLU A 170 -6.41 2.84 -5.60
C GLU A 170 -5.67 2.99 -4.28
N LEU A 171 -6.31 3.63 -3.29
CA LEU A 171 -5.77 3.73 -1.94
C LEU A 171 -6.02 2.44 -1.19
N GLU A 172 -4.94 1.80 -0.75
CA GLU A 172 -4.97 0.56 0.01
C GLU A 172 -4.14 0.65 1.28
N LEU A 173 -4.55 -0.10 2.31
CA LEU A 173 -3.73 -0.37 3.48
C LEU A 173 -2.87 -1.59 3.23
N VAL A 174 -1.67 -1.62 3.81
CA VAL A 174 -0.78 -2.78 3.76
C VAL A 174 -0.33 -3.14 5.16
N ALA A 175 -0.60 -4.38 5.59
CA ALA A 175 0.02 -4.96 6.78
C ALA A 175 1.36 -5.60 6.41
N VAL A 176 2.37 -5.36 7.24
CA VAL A 176 3.71 -5.96 7.14
C VAL A 176 3.83 -7.07 8.16
N ILE A 177 4.18 -8.28 7.73
CA ILE A 177 4.37 -9.44 8.62
C ILE A 177 5.68 -9.29 9.40
N GLY A 178 5.61 -9.45 10.72
CA GLY A 178 6.75 -9.31 11.63
C GLY A 178 7.33 -10.62 12.14
N LYS A 179 6.56 -11.72 12.07
CA LYS A 179 6.96 -13.01 12.63
C LYS A 179 6.72 -14.13 11.63
N SER A 180 7.58 -15.13 11.64
CA SER A 180 7.34 -16.38 10.91
C SER A 180 6.25 -17.20 11.57
N GLY A 181 5.35 -17.77 10.76
CA GLY A 181 4.30 -18.65 11.26
C GLY A 181 3.63 -19.45 10.16
N ARG A 182 3.02 -20.55 10.56
CA ARG A 182 2.24 -21.45 9.71
C ARG A 182 1.01 -21.90 10.47
N ASP A 183 -0.10 -22.07 9.77
CA ASP A 183 -1.39 -22.50 10.36
C ASP A 183 -1.80 -21.64 11.56
N ILE A 184 -1.69 -20.30 11.39
CA ILE A 184 -1.88 -19.31 12.45
C ILE A 184 -3.38 -19.20 12.76
N PRO A 185 -3.79 -19.38 14.03
CA PRO A 185 -5.17 -19.14 14.44
C PRO A 185 -5.53 -17.66 14.29
N LYS A 186 -6.80 -17.37 13.90
CA LYS A 186 -7.27 -15.99 13.72
C LYS A 186 -7.04 -15.11 14.96
N GLU A 187 -7.26 -15.66 16.13
CA GLU A 187 -7.16 -14.99 17.43
C GLU A 187 -5.72 -14.54 17.75
N GLN A 188 -4.73 -15.14 17.10
CA GLN A 188 -3.31 -14.83 17.25
C GLN A 188 -2.76 -14.05 16.05
N ALA A 189 -3.53 -13.90 14.99
CA ALA A 189 -3.02 -13.43 13.69
C ALA A 189 -2.50 -11.98 13.75
N GLU A 190 -3.11 -11.11 14.54
CA GLU A 190 -2.67 -9.73 14.72
C GLU A 190 -1.28 -9.63 15.34
N ASP A 191 -0.87 -10.60 16.18
CA ASP A 191 0.48 -10.64 16.78
C ASP A 191 1.59 -10.89 15.77
N PHE A 192 1.23 -11.29 14.55
CA PHE A 192 2.15 -11.46 13.44
C PHE A 192 2.34 -10.18 12.62
N ILE A 193 1.59 -9.12 12.88
CA ILE A 193 1.70 -7.85 12.19
C ILE A 193 2.76 -6.98 12.87
N PHE A 194 3.77 -6.55 12.12
CA PHE A 194 4.79 -5.60 12.56
C PHE A 194 4.28 -4.16 12.55
N GLY A 195 3.53 -3.80 11.51
CA GLY A 195 2.99 -2.46 11.32
C GLY A 195 2.27 -2.33 9.99
N TYR A 196 1.90 -1.09 9.65
CA TYR A 196 1.08 -0.77 8.51
C TYR A 196 1.70 0.34 7.65
N THR A 197 1.43 0.29 6.36
CA THR A 197 1.83 1.31 5.36
C THR A 197 0.72 1.48 4.32
N LEU A 198 0.93 2.36 3.34
CA LEU A 198 0.00 2.59 2.23
C LEU A 198 0.53 1.95 0.94
N LEU A 199 -0.40 1.65 0.05
CA LEU A 199 -0.15 1.25 -1.32
C LEU A 199 -1.05 2.06 -2.25
N ASN A 200 -0.52 2.50 -3.38
CA ASN A 200 -1.29 2.85 -4.55
C ASN A 200 -1.29 1.64 -5.51
N ASP A 201 -2.38 0.89 -5.55
CA ASP A 201 -2.50 -0.24 -6.48
C ASP A 201 -2.91 0.25 -7.87
N LEU A 202 -1.93 0.82 -8.59
CA LEU A 202 -2.14 1.38 -9.91
C LEU A 202 -2.72 0.36 -10.88
N SER A 203 -3.77 0.75 -11.59
CA SER A 203 -4.55 -0.17 -12.42
C SER A 203 -4.69 0.33 -13.85
N ALA A 204 -4.16 -0.42 -14.81
CA ALA A 204 -4.48 -0.26 -16.22
C ALA A 204 -5.84 -0.94 -16.49
N ARG A 205 -6.94 -0.19 -16.36
CA ARG A 205 -8.31 -0.73 -16.31
C ARG A 205 -8.79 -1.36 -17.61
N ASP A 206 -8.32 -0.88 -18.76
CA ASP A 206 -8.57 -1.46 -20.07
C ASP A 206 -7.95 -2.86 -20.21
N GLU A 207 -6.68 -3.02 -19.77
CA GLU A 207 -6.01 -4.31 -19.75
C GLU A 207 -6.60 -5.27 -18.69
N GLN A 208 -6.94 -4.74 -17.51
CA GLN A 208 -7.64 -5.52 -16.50
C GLN A 208 -8.99 -6.06 -17.04
N ALA A 209 -9.70 -5.26 -17.82
CA ALA A 209 -10.94 -5.72 -18.45
C ALA A 209 -10.74 -6.81 -19.47
N LYS A 210 -9.66 -6.76 -20.29
CA LYS A 210 -9.29 -7.82 -21.22
C LYS A 210 -8.97 -9.11 -20.48
N ALA A 211 -8.19 -9.03 -19.40
CA ALA A 211 -7.87 -10.19 -18.55
C ALA A 211 -9.14 -10.81 -17.93
N ALA A 212 -10.02 -9.98 -17.35
CA ALA A 212 -11.26 -10.44 -16.75
C ALA A 212 -12.21 -11.12 -17.76
N ALA A 213 -12.24 -10.67 -19.02
CA ALA A 213 -13.03 -11.28 -20.09
C ALA A 213 -12.61 -12.71 -20.43
N THR A 214 -11.38 -13.10 -20.10
CA THR A 214 -10.91 -14.50 -20.27
C THR A 214 -11.46 -15.45 -19.21
N SER A 215 -12.00 -14.92 -18.10
CA SER A 215 -12.39 -15.65 -16.88
C SER A 215 -11.25 -16.40 -16.19
N LEU A 216 -9.99 -16.15 -16.56
CA LEU A 216 -8.80 -16.82 -16.01
C LEU A 216 -8.04 -15.92 -15.03
N SER A 217 -8.09 -14.61 -15.20
CA SER A 217 -7.38 -13.65 -14.34
C SER A 217 -8.14 -12.32 -14.29
N ILE A 218 -8.00 -11.61 -13.18
CA ILE A 218 -8.50 -10.23 -13.03
C ILE A 218 -7.35 -9.21 -12.96
N THR A 219 -6.12 -9.65 -13.02
CA THR A 219 -4.92 -8.81 -12.82
C THR A 219 -4.09 -8.70 -14.09
N ALA A 220 -3.22 -9.65 -14.39
CA ALA A 220 -2.33 -9.67 -15.56
C ALA A 220 -1.69 -8.28 -15.79
N LYS A 221 -1.54 -7.85 -17.05
CA LYS A 221 -0.97 -6.52 -17.39
C LYS A 221 -1.82 -5.32 -16.93
N GLY A 222 -2.99 -5.56 -16.39
CA GLY A 222 -3.77 -4.53 -15.72
C GLY A 222 -3.18 -4.06 -14.38
N LYS A 223 -2.29 -4.85 -13.76
CA LYS A 223 -1.64 -4.56 -12.47
C LYS A 223 -0.12 -4.75 -12.52
N ASP A 224 0.39 -5.62 -13.37
CA ASP A 224 1.78 -6.03 -13.44
C ASP A 224 2.55 -5.21 -14.49
N PHE A 225 3.00 -4.02 -14.09
CA PHE A 225 3.90 -3.15 -14.85
C PHE A 225 4.92 -2.47 -13.93
N GLU A 226 5.97 -1.93 -14.50
CA GLU A 226 7.08 -1.35 -13.76
C GLU A 226 6.60 -0.21 -12.84
N ASN A 227 6.99 -0.25 -11.56
CA ASN A 227 6.63 0.72 -10.52
C ASN A 227 5.12 0.83 -10.23
N SER A 228 4.31 -0.17 -10.60
CA SER A 228 2.84 -0.15 -10.42
C SER A 228 2.39 -0.22 -8.96
N TYR A 229 3.28 -0.51 -8.02
CA TYR A 229 2.98 -0.62 -6.59
C TYR A 229 3.79 0.37 -5.75
N PRO A 230 3.49 1.69 -5.80
CA PRO A 230 4.07 2.65 -4.86
C PRO A 230 3.64 2.33 -3.43
N ILE A 231 4.62 2.21 -2.50
CA ILE A 231 4.42 1.88 -1.09
C ILE A 231 5.11 2.91 -0.21
N GLY A 232 4.45 3.33 0.86
CA GLY A 232 4.98 4.27 1.85
C GLY A 232 3.90 5.10 2.52
N PRO A 233 4.24 6.26 3.08
CA PRO A 233 5.59 6.87 3.18
C PRO A 233 6.49 6.20 4.24
N CYS A 234 5.90 5.49 5.20
CA CYS A 234 6.56 4.85 6.32
C CYS A 234 5.85 3.55 6.70
N ILE A 235 6.44 2.75 7.58
CA ILE A 235 5.72 1.72 8.34
C ILE A 235 5.42 2.32 9.72
N VAL A 236 4.13 2.42 10.07
CA VAL A 236 3.68 2.73 11.43
C VAL A 236 3.59 1.43 12.20
N THR A 237 4.29 1.31 13.32
CA THR A 237 4.24 0.10 14.13
C THR A 237 2.83 -0.18 14.64
N ARG A 238 2.46 -1.45 14.80
CA ARG A 238 1.09 -1.89 15.12
C ARG A 238 0.52 -1.22 16.38
N ASP A 239 1.36 -0.99 17.37
CA ASP A 239 1.00 -0.39 18.66
C ASP A 239 0.65 1.11 18.59
N GLU A 240 0.98 1.78 17.50
CA GLU A 240 0.81 3.24 17.33
C GLU A 240 -0.46 3.62 16.56
N ILE A 241 -1.20 2.63 16.00
CA ILE A 241 -2.34 2.93 15.13
C ILE A 241 -3.47 1.90 15.29
N ASP A 242 -4.68 2.39 15.44
CA ASP A 242 -5.88 1.60 15.15
C ASP A 242 -6.16 1.70 13.63
N VAL A 243 -5.71 0.69 12.89
CA VAL A 243 -5.75 0.68 11.42
C VAL A 243 -7.17 0.69 10.86
N TYR A 244 -8.17 0.29 11.65
CA TYR A 244 -9.58 0.28 11.26
C TYR A 244 -10.37 1.51 11.73
N ASN A 245 -9.68 2.53 12.22
CA ASN A 245 -10.30 3.79 12.66
C ASN A 245 -9.57 5.01 12.09
N GLN A 246 -9.35 5.01 10.77
CA GLN A 246 -8.66 6.08 10.07
C GLN A 246 -9.51 6.69 8.96
N GLN A 247 -9.26 7.96 8.68
CA GLN A 247 -9.78 8.62 7.48
C GLN A 247 -8.80 8.40 6.32
N ALA A 248 -9.36 8.10 5.15
CA ALA A 248 -8.60 7.88 3.92
C ALA A 248 -8.99 8.95 2.89
N THR A 249 -8.02 9.53 2.20
CA THR A 249 -8.25 10.57 1.18
C THR A 249 -7.37 10.31 -0.03
N LEU A 250 -7.96 10.33 -1.21
CA LEU A 250 -7.29 10.36 -2.51
C LEU A 250 -7.37 11.77 -3.07
N ARG A 251 -6.21 12.40 -3.35
CA ARG A 251 -6.11 13.67 -4.08
C ARG A 251 -5.37 13.47 -5.39
N VAL A 252 -5.79 14.22 -6.39
CA VAL A 252 -5.09 14.30 -7.68
C VAL A 252 -4.93 15.78 -8.02
N ASN A 253 -3.70 16.21 -8.27
CA ASN A 253 -3.34 17.60 -8.53
C ASN A 253 -3.85 18.58 -7.45
N GLY A 254 -3.86 18.15 -6.20
CA GLY A 254 -4.36 18.91 -5.04
C GLY A 254 -5.89 18.89 -4.86
N GLU A 255 -6.66 18.38 -5.83
CA GLU A 255 -8.11 18.21 -5.72
C GLU A 255 -8.44 16.92 -4.98
N VAL A 256 -9.34 16.96 -4.01
CA VAL A 256 -9.89 15.75 -3.37
C VAL A 256 -10.82 15.04 -4.36
N TRP A 257 -10.40 13.88 -4.86
CA TRP A 257 -11.23 13.03 -5.69
C TRP A 257 -12.13 12.12 -4.87
N ALA A 258 -11.59 11.62 -3.77
CA ALA A 258 -12.27 10.63 -2.96
C ALA A 258 -11.92 10.76 -1.48
N SER A 259 -12.89 10.42 -0.63
CA SER A 259 -12.68 10.27 0.81
C SER A 259 -13.43 9.05 1.31
N GLY A 260 -12.82 8.30 2.21
CA GLY A 260 -13.36 7.08 2.78
C GLY A 260 -12.89 6.86 4.21
N SER A 261 -13.29 5.74 4.77
CA SER A 261 -12.88 5.30 6.10
C SER A 261 -12.35 3.88 6.02
N THR A 262 -11.34 3.60 6.81
CA THR A 262 -10.79 2.24 6.96
C THR A 262 -11.66 1.34 7.83
N ALA A 263 -12.73 1.88 8.40
CA ALA A 263 -13.64 1.15 9.27
C ALA A 263 -14.43 0.06 8.54
N ASN A 264 -14.80 -0.98 9.30
CA ASN A 264 -15.72 -2.04 8.90
C ASN A 264 -15.32 -2.80 7.61
N PRO A 265 -14.09 -3.28 7.48
CA PRO A 265 -13.78 -4.26 6.45
C PRO A 265 -14.61 -5.52 6.68
N HIS A 266 -15.02 -6.22 5.61
CA HIS A 266 -15.63 -7.53 5.75
C HIS A 266 -14.57 -8.57 6.17
N TRP A 267 -13.43 -8.57 5.46
CA TRP A 267 -12.26 -9.39 5.81
C TRP A 267 -11.19 -8.54 6.45
N THR A 268 -10.80 -8.88 7.68
CA THR A 268 -9.71 -8.21 8.41
C THR A 268 -8.35 -8.79 8.03
N PHE A 269 -7.27 -8.11 8.37
CA PHE A 269 -5.93 -8.67 8.24
C PHE A 269 -5.75 -9.97 9.04
N ALA A 270 -6.43 -10.10 10.19
CA ALA A 270 -6.41 -11.34 10.96
C ALA A 270 -7.07 -12.52 10.21
N ASP A 271 -8.21 -12.29 9.56
CA ASP A 271 -8.87 -13.31 8.71
C ASP A 271 -7.93 -13.76 7.59
N PHE A 272 -7.28 -12.80 6.95
CA PHE A 272 -6.41 -13.07 5.83
C PHE A 272 -5.13 -13.80 6.26
N ILE A 273 -4.47 -13.37 7.33
CA ILE A 273 -3.25 -14.03 7.86
C ILE A 273 -3.57 -15.47 8.23
N ALA A 274 -4.69 -15.71 8.93
CA ALA A 274 -5.13 -17.06 9.26
C ALA A 274 -5.36 -17.90 8.00
N TYR A 275 -6.01 -17.34 6.98
CA TYR A 275 -6.26 -18.03 5.71
C TYR A 275 -4.96 -18.28 4.92
N ALA A 276 -4.13 -17.29 4.74
CA ALA A 276 -2.92 -17.37 3.94
C ALA A 276 -1.84 -18.26 4.55
N SER A 277 -1.87 -18.45 5.88
CA SER A 277 -0.91 -19.31 6.60
C SER A 277 -1.28 -20.80 6.59
N ARG A 278 -2.48 -21.17 6.11
CA ARG A 278 -2.91 -22.57 6.01
C ARG A 278 -1.95 -23.35 5.14
N ALA A 279 -1.29 -24.37 5.73
CA ALA A 279 -0.28 -25.20 5.09
C ALA A 279 0.85 -24.40 4.40
N ALA A 280 1.02 -23.11 4.73
CA ALA A 280 1.99 -22.21 4.12
C ALA A 280 2.72 -21.38 5.19
N GLN A 281 4.04 -21.21 5.01
CA GLN A 281 4.86 -20.38 5.90
C GLN A 281 4.69 -18.91 5.52
N LEU A 282 4.34 -18.06 6.48
CA LEU A 282 4.56 -16.62 6.42
C LEU A 282 5.94 -16.28 6.98
N VAL A 283 6.57 -15.26 6.45
CA VAL A 283 7.90 -14.81 6.90
C VAL A 283 7.92 -13.29 7.14
N PRO A 284 8.83 -12.79 8.01
CA PRO A 284 8.99 -11.35 8.24
C PRO A 284 9.21 -10.57 6.95
N GLY A 285 8.61 -9.40 6.85
CA GLY A 285 8.69 -8.54 5.67
C GLY A 285 7.72 -8.89 4.53
N GLU A 286 6.98 -10.00 4.60
CA GLU A 286 5.86 -10.19 3.68
C GLU A 286 4.83 -9.08 3.83
N MET A 287 4.25 -8.66 2.71
CA MET A 287 3.23 -7.62 2.66
C MET A 287 1.87 -8.20 2.29
N VAL A 288 0.84 -7.68 2.93
CA VAL A 288 -0.56 -8.05 2.70
C VAL A 288 -1.37 -6.77 2.53
N SER A 289 -1.89 -6.52 1.32
CA SER A 289 -2.76 -5.39 1.08
C SER A 289 -4.23 -5.72 1.37
N SER A 290 -4.98 -4.72 1.82
CA SER A 290 -6.42 -4.81 2.07
C SER A 290 -7.26 -4.84 0.79
N ALA A 291 -6.67 -4.58 -0.38
CA ALA A 291 -7.31 -3.98 -1.53
C ALA A 291 -7.93 -2.60 -1.21
N THR A 292 -8.56 -1.98 -2.22
CA THR A 292 -8.99 -0.59 -2.16
C THR A 292 -9.93 -0.32 -0.98
N VAL A 293 -9.58 0.65 -0.14
CA VAL A 293 -10.48 1.20 0.88
C VAL A 293 -11.72 1.74 0.19
N GLY A 294 -12.90 1.36 0.67
CA GLY A 294 -14.16 1.70 0.02
C GLY A 294 -14.29 3.21 -0.23
N ASN A 295 -14.70 3.56 -1.43
CA ASN A 295 -14.81 4.93 -1.95
C ASN A 295 -13.46 5.62 -2.25
N CYS A 296 -12.32 4.92 -2.26
CA CYS A 296 -10.99 5.53 -2.41
C CYS A 296 -10.27 5.10 -3.70
N SER A 297 -10.97 5.06 -4.83
CA SER A 297 -10.38 4.93 -6.17
C SER A 297 -10.98 5.93 -7.15
N GLY A 298 -10.24 6.26 -8.22
CA GLY A 298 -10.77 7.08 -9.32
C GLY A 298 -11.93 6.40 -10.01
N LEU A 299 -11.86 5.07 -10.18
CA LEU A 299 -12.92 4.28 -10.80
C LEU A 299 -14.27 4.41 -10.05
N GLU A 300 -14.26 4.35 -8.71
CA GLU A 300 -15.48 4.54 -7.91
C GLU A 300 -16.08 5.95 -8.05
N GLN A 301 -15.25 6.94 -8.40
CA GLN A 301 -15.65 8.34 -8.63
C GLN A 301 -16.00 8.61 -10.11
N ALA A 302 -16.02 7.58 -10.96
CA ALA A 302 -16.18 7.70 -12.40
C ALA A 302 -15.14 8.65 -13.05
N ARG A 303 -13.88 8.63 -12.57
CA ARG A 303 -12.76 9.43 -13.05
C ARG A 303 -11.65 8.54 -13.61
N LYS A 304 -10.94 9.05 -14.61
CA LYS A 304 -9.73 8.45 -15.18
C LYS A 304 -8.52 9.29 -14.78
N GLY A 305 -7.40 8.63 -14.44
CA GLY A 305 -6.10 9.29 -14.30
C GLY A 305 -5.55 9.77 -15.65
N ASN A 306 -4.66 10.75 -15.60
CA ASN A 306 -4.03 11.33 -16.78
C ASN A 306 -2.52 11.39 -16.63
N PRO A 307 -1.76 11.31 -17.73
CA PRO A 307 -0.34 11.64 -17.70
C PRO A 307 -0.13 13.08 -17.19
N GLY A 308 0.84 13.24 -16.31
CA GLY A 308 1.12 14.52 -15.63
C GLY A 308 0.42 14.67 -14.27
N ASP A 309 -0.44 13.74 -13.89
CA ASP A 309 -1.06 13.77 -12.57
C ASP A 309 -0.01 13.61 -11.45
N VAL A 310 -0.26 14.35 -10.37
CA VAL A 310 0.35 14.15 -9.06
C VAL A 310 -0.70 13.56 -8.14
N VAL A 311 -0.46 12.34 -7.68
CA VAL A 311 -1.40 11.57 -6.86
C VAL A 311 -0.92 11.55 -5.42
N GLU A 312 -1.82 11.83 -4.48
CA GLU A 312 -1.56 11.76 -3.04
C GLU A 312 -2.61 10.87 -2.39
N LEU A 313 -2.14 9.82 -1.73
CA LEU A 313 -2.94 8.93 -0.90
C LEU A 313 -2.63 9.20 0.56
N GLU A 314 -3.62 9.60 1.32
CA GLU A 314 -3.46 9.93 2.74
C GLU A 314 -4.32 9.02 3.61
N VAL A 315 -3.70 8.50 4.67
CA VAL A 315 -4.42 7.91 5.82
C VAL A 315 -3.95 8.58 7.08
N SER A 316 -4.90 9.09 7.89
CA SER A 316 -4.65 10.03 8.99
C SER A 316 -3.58 9.58 9.99
N GLY A 317 -3.51 8.28 10.31
CA GLY A 317 -2.50 7.73 11.24
C GLY A 317 -1.15 7.42 10.58
N ILE A 318 -1.08 7.30 9.24
CA ILE A 318 0.12 6.86 8.52
C ILE A 318 0.84 8.06 7.90
N GLY A 319 0.16 8.84 7.09
CA GLY A 319 0.74 9.98 6.37
C GLY A 319 0.33 9.98 4.91
N ILE A 320 1.14 10.61 4.04
CA ILE A 320 0.84 10.82 2.62
C ILE A 320 1.86 10.05 1.77
N LEU A 321 1.36 9.16 0.92
CA LEU A 321 2.10 8.56 -0.19
C LEU A 321 1.82 9.38 -1.44
N ARG A 322 2.88 9.96 -2.03
CA ARG A 322 2.79 10.84 -3.19
C ARG A 322 3.62 10.29 -4.35
N ASN A 323 3.05 10.33 -5.56
CA ASN A 323 3.76 9.97 -6.78
C ASN A 323 3.32 10.85 -7.95
N SER A 324 4.16 10.97 -8.97
CA SER A 324 3.85 11.62 -10.24
C SER A 324 3.71 10.59 -11.35
N ILE A 325 2.78 10.85 -12.27
CA ILE A 325 2.53 10.00 -13.43
C ILE A 325 3.14 10.66 -14.66
N SER A 326 4.03 9.96 -15.34
CA SER A 326 4.60 10.42 -16.61
C SER A 326 4.20 9.52 -17.77
N ILE A 327 4.48 9.94 -18.98
CA ILE A 327 4.27 9.13 -20.19
C ILE A 327 5.63 8.98 -20.90
N ASN A 328 5.98 7.72 -21.20
CA ASN A 328 7.09 7.48 -22.09
C ASN A 328 6.63 7.71 -23.54
N ARG A 329 7.13 8.78 -24.17
CA ARG A 329 6.88 9.13 -25.59
C ARG A 329 7.99 8.64 -26.51
N SER A 330 8.82 7.69 -26.06
CA SER A 330 9.89 7.14 -26.91
C SER A 330 9.36 6.18 -27.97
#